data_3e85a3ba545fe619cc083c5c2e1d232b
#
_entry.id   3e85a3ba545fe619cc083c5c2e1d232b
#
_cell.length_a   1.000
_cell.length_b   1.000
_cell.length_c   1.000
_cell.angle_alpha   90.00
_cell.angle_beta   90.00
_cell.angle_gamma   90.00
#
_symmetry.space_group_name_H-M   'P 1'
#
loop_
_entity.id
_entity.type
_entity.pdbx_description
1 polymer ?
#
loop_
_entity_poly.entity_id
_entity_poly.type
_entity_poly.pdbx_seq_one_letter_code
_entity_poly.pdbx_strand_id
1 'polypeptide(L)'
;MKRVLKAALWAILALILLVVLAVGGLMIYSRSYSIPEQTASIDNSTGLVQAFGRSLYDASGKRLQLKGINAGQILLQEGWMSPFSLDPEMNKDGSFVKDKDGNIQYPEFTETEFRMGLKNNPNLQDYALEELLALYRGCIFTEEDFRIIKEELGLNTIRLPMFYLDILNEDLSLKSEEDAFSYLDWFLTQAAENELYVVLDLHGAPGSQNGREHSGTPGGVAGLWENDGYMDAVVRLWDCVSTHYTDTAPELGRWIATYDILNEPEDGGRTTERCWQLFDRIYDTVRENGDDHVITMEGCWDYAALPDPAEYGWENVQYEYHWYNWWSNVLPYDLYFAYHDFTNLGRDYDVPVLIGEFTFFEDKAAWAKGLELFDSRNYSWTVWNYKTTVTGWWTSSWGVYTCQMNLDTAMEEQKCNVATCTYEEFKAACEGLRTENCVTSTLSEVLKTYNSK
;
A
#
# COMPACT_ATOMS: atom_id res chain seq x y z
N MET A 1 -45.99 -27.61 -26.63
CA MET A 1 -44.65 -27.88 -26.03
C MET A 1 -43.51 -27.54 -26.98
N LYS A 2 -43.35 -28.16 -28.18
CA LYS A 2 -42.22 -27.87 -29.10
C LYS A 2 -42.08 -26.41 -29.56
N ARG A 3 -43.20 -25.67 -29.75
CA ARG A 3 -43.15 -24.24 -30.16
C ARG A 3 -42.70 -23.33 -29.02
N VAL A 4 -43.10 -23.63 -27.76
CA VAL A 4 -42.67 -22.88 -26.57
C VAL A 4 -41.21 -23.10 -26.29
N LEU A 5 -40.73 -24.36 -26.46
CA LEU A 5 -39.30 -24.67 -26.29
C LEU A 5 -38.42 -23.99 -27.36
N LYS A 6 -38.88 -23.91 -28.60
CA LYS A 6 -38.17 -23.13 -29.66
C LYS A 6 -38.15 -21.63 -29.33
N ALA A 7 -39.27 -21.05 -28.91
CA ALA A 7 -39.31 -19.63 -28.53
C ALA A 7 -38.38 -19.32 -27.33
N ALA A 8 -38.38 -20.19 -26.31
CA ALA A 8 -37.46 -20.05 -25.18
C ALA A 8 -35.98 -20.16 -25.62
N LEU A 9 -35.65 -21.10 -26.53
CA LEU A 9 -34.30 -21.24 -27.06
C LEU A 9 -33.85 -19.99 -27.82
N TRP A 10 -34.72 -19.43 -28.70
CA TRP A 10 -34.43 -18.19 -29.42
C TRP A 10 -34.27 -16.99 -28.48
N ALA A 11 -35.07 -16.89 -27.42
CA ALA A 11 -34.93 -15.85 -26.40
C ALA A 11 -33.60 -15.94 -25.68
N ILE A 12 -33.17 -17.16 -25.28
CA ILE A 12 -31.87 -17.40 -24.66
C ILE A 12 -30.73 -17.03 -25.63
N LEU A 13 -30.79 -17.45 -26.89
CA LEU A 13 -29.76 -17.12 -27.87
C LEU A 13 -29.69 -15.60 -28.14
N ALA A 14 -30.83 -14.91 -28.19
CA ALA A 14 -30.85 -13.45 -28.30
C ALA A 14 -30.25 -12.77 -27.08
N LEU A 15 -30.52 -13.25 -25.88
CA LEU A 15 -29.94 -12.72 -24.65
C LEU A 15 -28.41 -12.93 -24.63
N ILE A 16 -27.93 -14.12 -25.00
CA ILE A 16 -26.49 -14.41 -25.10
C ILE A 16 -25.84 -13.47 -26.11
N LEU A 17 -26.46 -13.28 -27.27
CA LEU A 17 -25.93 -12.36 -28.30
C LEU A 17 -25.87 -10.91 -27.79
N LEU A 18 -26.89 -10.45 -27.08
CA LEU A 18 -26.89 -9.10 -26.45
C LEU A 18 -25.78 -8.95 -25.43
N VAL A 19 -25.56 -9.96 -24.59
CA VAL A 19 -24.47 -9.95 -23.60
C VAL A 19 -23.11 -9.92 -24.30
N VAL A 20 -22.91 -10.74 -25.35
CA VAL A 20 -21.66 -10.76 -26.12
C VAL A 20 -21.40 -9.41 -26.80
N LEU A 21 -22.45 -8.78 -27.37
CA LEU A 21 -22.31 -7.46 -28.00
C LEU A 21 -22.03 -6.36 -26.94
N ALA A 22 -22.67 -6.41 -25.78
CA ALA A 22 -22.43 -5.46 -24.70
C ALA A 22 -20.99 -5.58 -24.16
N VAL A 23 -20.55 -6.81 -23.87
CA VAL A 23 -19.16 -7.09 -23.39
C VAL A 23 -18.16 -6.68 -24.48
N GLY A 24 -18.39 -7.04 -25.73
CA GLY A 24 -17.52 -6.64 -26.84
C GLY A 24 -17.43 -5.12 -27.02
N GLY A 25 -18.54 -4.42 -26.84
CA GLY A 25 -18.60 -2.95 -26.86
C GLY A 25 -17.79 -2.32 -25.73
N LEU A 26 -17.93 -2.85 -24.52
CA LEU A 26 -17.16 -2.41 -23.35
C LEU A 26 -15.66 -2.65 -23.53
N MET A 27 -15.27 -3.81 -24.06
CA MET A 27 -13.86 -4.10 -24.33
C MET A 27 -13.27 -3.17 -25.38
N ILE A 28 -14.03 -2.81 -26.42
CA ILE A 28 -13.60 -1.83 -27.43
C ILE A 28 -13.46 -0.45 -26.82
N TYR A 29 -14.43 -0.02 -25.99
CA TYR A 29 -14.38 1.24 -25.28
C TYR A 29 -13.15 1.30 -24.37
N SER A 30 -12.94 0.30 -23.53
CA SER A 30 -11.81 0.20 -22.63
C SER A 30 -10.46 0.31 -23.36
N ARG A 31 -10.32 -0.36 -24.51
CA ARG A 31 -9.10 -0.30 -25.35
C ARG A 31 -8.89 1.03 -26.06
N SER A 32 -9.97 1.76 -26.34
CA SER A 32 -9.92 3.07 -27.00
C SER A 32 -9.84 4.22 -26.01
N TYR A 33 -9.91 3.93 -24.70
CA TYR A 33 -9.86 4.96 -23.69
C TYR A 33 -8.52 5.67 -23.71
N SER A 34 -8.57 6.99 -23.75
CA SER A 34 -7.42 7.87 -23.62
C SER A 34 -7.83 9.09 -22.83
N ILE A 35 -6.93 9.59 -22.00
CA ILE A 35 -7.15 10.82 -21.25
C ILE A 35 -6.96 12.00 -22.21
N PRO A 36 -7.94 12.93 -22.28
CA PRO A 36 -7.77 14.16 -23.04
C PRO A 36 -6.52 14.92 -22.56
N GLU A 37 -5.79 15.52 -23.50
CA GLU A 37 -4.79 16.51 -23.13
C GLU A 37 -5.48 17.72 -22.51
N GLN A 38 -5.13 18.02 -21.26
CA GLN A 38 -5.59 19.21 -20.56
C GLN A 38 -4.45 20.20 -20.49
N THR A 39 -4.73 21.47 -20.75
CA THR A 39 -3.76 22.53 -20.50
C THR A 39 -3.90 22.94 -19.04
N ALA A 40 -2.98 22.49 -18.21
CA ALA A 40 -2.96 22.80 -16.79
C ALA A 40 -2.43 24.24 -16.58
N SER A 41 -3.04 24.95 -15.62
CA SER A 41 -2.46 26.15 -15.02
C SER A 41 -1.89 25.73 -13.68
N ILE A 42 -0.62 25.34 -13.67
CA ILE A 42 0.07 24.87 -12.47
C ILE A 42 0.75 26.06 -11.77
N ASP A 43 0.56 26.19 -10.48
CA ASP A 43 1.34 27.09 -9.66
C ASP A 43 2.68 26.46 -9.29
N ASN A 44 3.71 26.80 -10.03
CA ASN A 44 5.05 26.26 -9.82
C ASN A 44 5.79 26.91 -8.64
N SER A 45 5.17 27.85 -7.92
CA SER A 45 5.82 28.61 -6.84
C SER A 45 6.11 27.74 -5.61
N THR A 46 5.31 26.71 -5.35
CA THR A 46 5.46 25.82 -4.20
C THR A 46 6.59 24.81 -4.37
N GLY A 47 6.89 24.43 -5.61
CA GLY A 47 7.82 23.34 -5.92
C GLY A 47 7.26 21.94 -5.64
N LEU A 48 5.97 21.82 -5.34
CA LEU A 48 5.28 20.57 -5.03
C LEU A 48 4.67 19.93 -6.27
N VAL A 49 4.36 18.65 -6.18
CA VAL A 49 3.49 17.95 -7.13
C VAL A 49 2.08 18.50 -6.97
N GLN A 50 1.36 18.66 -8.09
CA GLN A 50 -0.01 19.16 -8.09
C GLN A 50 -0.93 18.27 -8.91
N ALA A 51 -2.18 18.15 -8.47
CA ALA A 51 -3.25 17.48 -9.18
C ALA A 51 -4.08 18.49 -9.97
N PHE A 52 -4.26 18.26 -11.28
CA PHE A 52 -5.15 19.04 -12.11
C PHE A 52 -5.88 18.11 -13.09
N GLY A 53 -7.20 18.12 -13.03
CA GLY A 53 -7.99 17.17 -13.78
C GLY A 53 -7.58 15.74 -13.43
N ARG A 54 -7.38 14.89 -14.40
CA ARG A 54 -6.99 13.48 -14.22
C ARG A 54 -5.49 13.24 -14.21
N SER A 55 -4.69 14.24 -13.94
CA SER A 55 -3.24 14.13 -14.04
C SER A 55 -2.55 14.79 -12.86
N LEU A 56 -1.42 14.22 -12.49
CA LEU A 56 -0.44 14.89 -11.64
C LEU A 56 0.55 15.67 -12.54
N TYR A 57 1.11 16.70 -11.96
CA TYR A 57 2.13 17.54 -12.57
C TYR A 57 3.27 17.79 -11.59
N ASP A 58 4.49 17.71 -12.08
CA ASP A 58 5.67 18.06 -11.27
C ASP A 58 5.83 19.59 -11.13
N ALA A 59 6.78 20.00 -10.31
CA ALA A 59 7.09 21.39 -10.05
C ALA A 59 7.44 22.22 -11.31
N SER A 60 7.80 21.58 -12.43
CA SER A 60 8.03 22.25 -13.70
C SER A 60 6.75 22.44 -14.53
N GLY A 61 5.63 21.91 -14.07
CA GLY A 61 4.36 21.87 -14.80
C GLY A 61 4.30 20.76 -15.86
N LYS A 62 5.26 19.83 -15.85
CA LYS A 62 5.23 18.66 -16.72
C LYS A 62 4.33 17.59 -16.11
N ARG A 63 3.51 16.99 -16.97
CA ARG A 63 2.66 15.85 -16.58
C ARG A 63 3.51 14.73 -15.97
N LEU A 64 3.12 14.28 -14.78
CA LEU A 64 3.77 13.27 -13.99
C LEU A 64 2.86 12.04 -13.89
N GLN A 65 3.42 10.85 -14.09
CA GLN A 65 2.81 9.59 -13.71
C GLN A 65 3.74 8.93 -12.69
N LEU A 66 3.25 8.69 -11.49
CA LEU A 66 3.99 7.96 -10.46
C LEU A 66 4.01 6.47 -10.86
N LYS A 67 5.21 5.92 -10.99
CA LYS A 67 5.46 4.51 -11.32
C LYS A 67 6.38 3.95 -10.25
N GLY A 68 5.85 3.12 -9.38
CA GLY A 68 6.57 2.84 -8.17
C GLY A 68 6.37 1.47 -7.58
N ILE A 69 6.86 1.38 -6.34
CA ILE A 69 6.85 0.18 -5.55
C ILE A 69 6.53 0.51 -4.10
N ASN A 70 5.84 -0.38 -3.42
CA ASN A 70 5.64 -0.29 -1.98
C ASN A 70 6.90 -0.74 -1.24
N ALA A 71 7.36 0.07 -0.31
CA ALA A 71 8.40 -0.26 0.65
C ALA A 71 7.78 -0.84 1.93
N GLY A 72 6.93 -1.84 1.75
CA GLY A 72 6.27 -2.54 2.85
C GLY A 72 7.25 -3.28 3.75
N GLN A 73 6.83 -3.64 4.94
CA GLN A 73 7.62 -4.28 5.99
C GLN A 73 8.63 -3.36 6.71
N ILE A 74 8.87 -2.15 6.26
CA ILE A 74 9.87 -1.28 6.90
C ILE A 74 9.34 -0.69 8.21
N LEU A 75 8.16 -0.08 8.16
CA LEU A 75 7.54 0.62 9.28
C LEU A 75 6.28 -0.10 9.79
N LEU A 76 5.82 -1.12 9.07
CA LEU A 76 4.68 -1.92 9.43
C LEU A 76 4.89 -3.38 9.01
N GLN A 77 4.74 -4.31 9.97
CA GLN A 77 4.90 -5.75 9.75
C GLN A 77 3.58 -6.41 9.34
N GLU A 78 3.67 -7.24 8.31
CA GLU A 78 2.63 -8.20 7.95
C GLU A 78 3.17 -9.63 8.12
N GLY A 79 2.54 -10.40 8.98
CA GLY A 79 3.05 -11.70 9.40
C GLY A 79 3.33 -12.68 8.28
N TRP A 80 2.53 -12.67 7.21
CA TRP A 80 2.67 -13.60 6.09
C TRP A 80 3.97 -13.38 5.27
N MET A 81 4.54 -12.19 5.31
CA MET A 81 5.79 -11.85 4.61
C MET A 81 6.92 -11.40 5.54
N SER A 82 6.74 -11.50 6.87
CA SER A 82 7.73 -11.15 7.88
C SER A 82 8.64 -12.33 8.24
N PRO A 83 9.95 -12.11 8.49
CA PRO A 83 10.86 -13.14 8.99
C PRO A 83 10.73 -13.36 10.49
N PHE A 84 9.78 -12.71 11.15
CA PHE A 84 9.59 -12.75 12.59
C PHE A 84 8.31 -13.48 12.98
N SER A 85 8.28 -14.00 14.19
CA SER A 85 7.14 -14.70 14.78
C SER A 85 7.09 -14.46 16.30
N LEU A 86 6.05 -15.04 16.91
CA LEU A 86 5.89 -15.17 18.35
C LEU A 86 5.89 -16.65 18.76
N ASP A 87 5.80 -16.90 20.06
CA ASP A 87 5.56 -18.24 20.58
C ASP A 87 4.24 -18.81 20.03
N PRO A 88 4.19 -20.14 19.77
CA PRO A 88 2.96 -20.78 19.36
C PRO A 88 1.88 -20.68 20.44
N GLU A 89 0.63 -20.68 20.02
CA GLU A 89 -0.50 -20.69 20.96
C GLU A 89 -0.54 -21.94 21.82
N MET A 90 -0.80 -21.75 23.10
CA MET A 90 -0.80 -22.81 24.11
C MET A 90 -2.19 -23.00 24.74
N ASN A 91 -2.61 -24.25 24.88
CA ASN A 91 -3.75 -24.60 25.69
C ASN A 91 -3.44 -24.43 27.18
N LYS A 92 -4.47 -24.37 28.01
CA LYS A 92 -4.32 -24.24 29.48
C LYS A 92 -3.54 -25.38 30.14
N ASP A 93 -3.46 -26.54 29.50
CA ASP A 93 -2.72 -27.71 29.97
C ASP A 93 -1.26 -27.75 29.50
N GLY A 94 -0.81 -26.72 28.79
CA GLY A 94 0.55 -26.60 28.27
C GLY A 94 0.81 -27.33 26.95
N SER A 95 -0.22 -27.87 26.30
CA SER A 95 -0.12 -28.40 24.95
C SER A 95 -0.30 -27.31 23.90
N PHE A 96 0.28 -27.47 22.70
CA PHE A 96 0.09 -26.52 21.61
C PHE A 96 -1.35 -26.56 21.08
N VAL A 97 -1.88 -25.39 20.76
CA VAL A 97 -3.13 -25.29 19.97
C VAL A 97 -2.84 -25.79 18.55
N LYS A 98 -3.76 -26.57 18.00
CA LYS A 98 -3.64 -27.14 16.66
C LYS A 98 -4.88 -26.85 15.85
N ASP A 99 -4.67 -26.60 14.55
CA ASP A 99 -5.75 -26.48 13.59
C ASP A 99 -6.42 -27.85 13.30
N LYS A 100 -7.45 -27.84 12.44
CA LYS A 100 -8.18 -29.05 12.02
C LYS A 100 -7.30 -30.08 11.29
N ASP A 101 -6.16 -29.68 10.74
CA ASP A 101 -5.23 -30.50 9.98
C ASP A 101 -4.05 -30.98 10.86
N GLY A 102 -4.01 -30.54 12.13
CA GLY A 102 -3.02 -30.92 13.15
C GLY A 102 -1.78 -30.06 13.20
N ASN A 103 -1.73 -28.95 12.47
CA ASN A 103 -0.62 -28.00 12.49
C ASN A 103 -0.69 -27.12 13.76
N ILE A 104 0.47 -26.79 14.31
CA ILE A 104 0.58 -25.85 15.43
C ILE A 104 0.11 -24.48 14.97
N GLN A 105 -0.73 -23.84 15.79
CA GLN A 105 -1.20 -22.48 15.56
C GLN A 105 -0.28 -21.45 16.22
N TYR A 106 -0.09 -20.33 15.54
CA TYR A 106 0.63 -19.18 16.02
C TYR A 106 -0.32 -17.98 16.08
N PRO A 107 -0.13 -17.05 17.01
CA PRO A 107 -0.90 -15.83 17.03
C PRO A 107 -0.64 -15.03 15.74
N GLU A 108 -1.62 -14.23 15.38
CA GLU A 108 -1.47 -13.28 14.27
C GLU A 108 -0.30 -12.33 14.58
N PHE A 109 0.60 -12.18 13.62
CA PHE A 109 1.81 -11.36 13.79
C PHE A 109 1.66 -10.05 13.03
N THR A 110 1.71 -8.95 13.75
CA THR A 110 1.53 -7.59 13.24
C THR A 110 2.62 -6.67 13.77
N GLU A 111 2.62 -5.41 13.35
CA GLU A 111 3.57 -4.40 13.87
C GLU A 111 3.44 -4.23 15.39
N THR A 112 2.23 -4.28 15.93
CA THR A 112 2.01 -4.20 17.37
C THR A 112 2.70 -5.37 18.11
N GLU A 113 2.53 -6.59 17.65
CA GLU A 113 3.16 -7.79 18.22
C GLU A 113 4.67 -7.78 18.03
N PHE A 114 5.16 -7.28 16.90
CA PHE A 114 6.60 -7.10 16.67
C PHE A 114 7.23 -6.18 17.73
N ARG A 115 6.67 -4.98 17.89
CA ARG A 115 7.17 -4.02 18.90
C ARG A 115 7.02 -4.54 20.32
N MET A 116 5.87 -5.12 20.65
CA MET A 116 5.63 -5.69 21.98
C MET A 116 6.53 -6.88 22.27
N GLY A 117 6.75 -7.75 21.30
CA GLY A 117 7.65 -8.88 21.42
C GLY A 117 9.08 -8.44 21.75
N LEU A 118 9.62 -7.50 20.97
CA LEU A 118 10.95 -6.92 21.21
C LEU A 118 11.05 -6.23 22.59
N LYS A 119 10.08 -5.39 22.92
CA LYS A 119 10.03 -4.62 24.19
C LYS A 119 9.98 -5.52 25.41
N ASN A 120 9.27 -6.63 25.35
CA ASN A 120 9.06 -7.54 26.47
C ASN A 120 10.02 -8.75 26.49
N ASN A 121 10.86 -8.93 25.47
CA ASN A 121 11.81 -10.03 25.41
C ASN A 121 12.87 -9.92 26.52
N PRO A 122 12.96 -10.90 27.43
CA PRO A 122 13.91 -10.85 28.54
C PRO A 122 15.39 -10.87 28.11
N ASN A 123 15.68 -11.34 26.90
CA ASN A 123 17.04 -11.42 26.36
C ASN A 123 17.46 -10.11 25.64
N LEU A 124 16.54 -9.16 25.45
CA LEU A 124 16.79 -7.89 24.75
C LEU A 124 16.69 -6.67 25.66
N GLN A 125 16.54 -6.85 26.97
CA GLN A 125 16.34 -5.75 27.93
C GLN A 125 17.51 -4.77 28.03
N ASP A 126 18.69 -5.13 27.54
CA ASP A 126 19.85 -4.24 27.47
C ASP A 126 19.81 -3.26 26.28
N TYR A 127 18.82 -3.39 25.39
CA TYR A 127 18.66 -2.60 24.17
C TYR A 127 17.34 -1.81 24.22
N ALA A 128 17.37 -0.54 23.81
CA ALA A 128 16.15 0.22 23.63
C ALA A 128 15.36 -0.28 22.43
N LEU A 129 14.03 -0.20 22.47
CA LEU A 129 13.18 -0.59 21.33
C LEU A 129 13.58 0.13 20.04
N GLU A 130 13.86 1.44 20.10
CA GLU A 130 14.23 2.24 18.95
C GLU A 130 15.60 1.81 18.36
N GLU A 131 16.54 1.31 19.17
CA GLU A 131 17.80 0.74 18.69
C GLU A 131 17.57 -0.56 17.89
N LEU A 132 16.67 -1.41 18.37
CA LEU A 132 16.30 -2.65 17.68
C LEU A 132 15.55 -2.36 16.37
N LEU A 133 14.62 -1.40 16.39
CA LEU A 133 13.91 -0.95 15.19
C LEU A 133 14.87 -0.31 14.18
N ALA A 134 15.84 0.49 14.62
CA ALA A 134 16.86 1.08 13.76
C ALA A 134 17.74 0.01 13.09
N LEU A 135 18.16 -1.01 13.85
CA LEU A 135 18.90 -2.16 13.29
C LEU A 135 18.08 -2.87 12.20
N TYR A 136 16.82 -3.15 12.48
CA TYR A 136 15.91 -3.80 11.54
C TYR A 136 15.73 -2.97 10.26
N ARG A 137 15.35 -1.70 10.41
CA ARG A 137 15.12 -0.77 9.30
C ARG A 137 16.36 -0.58 8.44
N GLY A 138 17.54 -0.46 9.04
CA GLY A 138 18.83 -0.35 8.35
C GLY A 138 19.31 -1.63 7.65
N CYS A 139 18.63 -2.77 7.89
CA CYS A 139 18.88 -4.01 7.18
C CYS A 139 17.88 -4.26 6.05
N ILE A 140 16.60 -4.00 6.29
CA ILE A 140 15.56 -4.29 5.30
C ILE A 140 15.58 -3.30 4.14
N PHE A 141 15.96 -2.04 4.38
CA PHE A 141 16.00 -1.02 3.34
C PHE A 141 17.23 -0.12 3.54
N THR A 142 18.09 -0.05 2.53
CA THR A 142 19.37 0.64 2.58
C THR A 142 19.47 1.69 1.48
N GLU A 143 20.50 2.54 1.51
CA GLU A 143 20.79 3.51 0.45
C GLU A 143 20.88 2.85 -0.94
N GLU A 144 21.42 1.62 -1.02
CA GLU A 144 21.52 0.87 -2.26
C GLU A 144 20.14 0.49 -2.84
N ASP A 145 19.14 0.29 -2.01
CA ASP A 145 17.80 -0.06 -2.45
C ASP A 145 17.12 1.11 -3.23
N PHE A 146 17.39 2.35 -2.84
CA PHE A 146 16.93 3.52 -3.61
C PHE A 146 17.57 3.57 -4.99
N ARG A 147 18.90 3.33 -5.07
CA ARG A 147 19.61 3.26 -6.35
C ARG A 147 19.04 2.15 -7.25
N ILE A 148 18.81 0.97 -6.69
CA ILE A 148 18.23 -0.16 -7.43
C ILE A 148 16.84 0.20 -7.97
N ILE A 149 15.99 0.81 -7.16
CA ILE A 149 14.63 1.22 -7.57
C ILE A 149 14.71 2.21 -8.73
N LYS A 150 15.60 3.21 -8.64
CA LYS A 150 15.77 4.20 -9.69
C LYS A 150 16.45 3.66 -10.93
N GLU A 151 17.65 3.10 -10.79
CA GLU A 151 18.53 2.81 -11.92
C GLU A 151 18.26 1.43 -12.54
N GLU A 152 17.95 0.42 -11.72
CA GLU A 152 17.76 -0.93 -12.22
C GLU A 152 16.32 -1.26 -12.58
N LEU A 153 15.36 -0.79 -11.74
CA LEU A 153 13.95 -1.01 -11.98
C LEU A 153 13.32 0.12 -12.83
N GLY A 154 13.99 1.27 -12.96
CA GLY A 154 13.53 2.40 -13.77
C GLY A 154 12.27 3.08 -13.22
N LEU A 155 12.05 2.96 -11.91
CA LEU A 155 10.90 3.55 -11.22
C LEU A 155 11.20 4.99 -10.79
N ASN A 156 10.14 5.75 -10.50
CA ASN A 156 10.25 7.14 -10.06
C ASN A 156 9.58 7.41 -8.70
N THR A 157 9.03 6.37 -8.05
CA THR A 157 8.21 6.53 -6.85
C THR A 157 8.39 5.36 -5.90
N ILE A 158 8.34 5.67 -4.60
CA ILE A 158 8.23 4.69 -3.52
C ILE A 158 7.02 5.06 -2.67
N ARG A 159 6.08 4.13 -2.45
CA ARG A 159 5.04 4.26 -1.43
C ARG A 159 5.59 3.69 -0.13
N LEU A 160 5.56 4.47 0.95
CA LEU A 160 6.09 4.13 2.25
C LEU A 160 4.95 3.92 3.25
N PRO A 161 4.55 2.66 3.49
CA PRO A 161 3.58 2.31 4.52
C PRO A 161 4.11 2.64 5.92
N MET A 162 3.41 3.52 6.66
CA MET A 162 3.74 3.95 8.02
C MET A 162 2.74 3.40 9.03
N PHE A 163 3.20 3.18 10.23
CA PHE A 163 2.34 2.86 11.37
C PHE A 163 2.19 4.08 12.27
N TYR A 164 1.02 4.28 12.87
CA TYR A 164 0.78 5.46 13.69
C TYR A 164 1.79 5.63 14.84
N LEU A 165 2.36 4.54 15.36
CA LEU A 165 3.42 4.58 16.39
C LEU A 165 4.78 5.07 15.86
N ASP A 166 4.91 5.42 14.59
CA ASP A 166 6.10 6.12 14.09
C ASP A 166 6.05 7.61 14.47
N ILE A 167 4.86 8.19 14.55
CA ILE A 167 4.63 9.62 14.88
C ILE A 167 4.08 9.80 16.28
N LEU A 168 3.25 8.85 16.77
CA LEU A 168 2.59 8.91 18.08
C LEU A 168 3.23 7.95 19.07
N ASN A 169 3.06 8.25 20.36
CA ASN A 169 3.30 7.33 21.45
C ASN A 169 2.13 6.36 21.66
N GLU A 170 2.31 5.34 22.50
CA GLU A 170 1.25 4.39 22.86
C GLU A 170 0.02 5.05 23.52
N ASP A 171 0.21 6.20 24.18
CA ASP A 171 -0.87 7.01 24.77
C ASP A 171 -1.50 8.00 23.80
N LEU A 172 -1.16 7.90 22.52
CA LEU A 172 -1.59 8.77 21.42
C LEU A 172 -1.12 10.23 21.51
N SER A 173 -0.21 10.56 22.41
CA SER A 173 0.50 11.84 22.36
C SER A 173 1.51 11.86 21.22
N LEU A 174 1.86 13.04 20.72
CA LEU A 174 2.93 13.18 19.73
C LEU A 174 4.28 12.79 20.34
N LYS A 175 5.12 12.10 19.58
CA LYS A 175 6.53 11.90 19.88
C LYS A 175 7.29 13.24 19.83
N SER A 176 8.53 13.25 20.31
CA SER A 176 9.43 14.36 20.00
C SER A 176 9.65 14.46 18.49
N GLU A 177 9.95 15.64 17.99
CA GLU A 177 10.21 15.86 16.55
C GLU A 177 11.34 14.94 16.06
N GLU A 178 12.41 14.79 16.81
CA GLU A 178 13.52 13.90 16.50
C GLU A 178 13.08 12.43 16.40
N ASP A 179 12.29 11.94 17.37
CA ASP A 179 11.83 10.55 17.36
C ASP A 179 10.80 10.26 16.27
N ALA A 180 9.99 11.25 15.91
CA ALA A 180 8.97 11.10 14.89
C ALA A 180 9.56 11.12 13.46
N PHE A 181 10.52 12.03 13.20
CA PHE A 181 10.91 12.35 11.82
C PHE A 181 12.31 11.87 11.43
N SER A 182 13.20 11.49 12.38
CA SER A 182 14.58 11.14 12.02
C SER A 182 14.68 10.06 10.93
N TYR A 183 13.84 9.03 10.96
CA TYR A 183 13.83 7.99 9.94
C TYR A 183 13.14 8.45 8.65
N LEU A 184 12.04 9.17 8.74
CA LEU A 184 11.33 9.69 7.58
C LEU A 184 12.18 10.71 6.81
N ASP A 185 12.87 11.60 7.51
CA ASP A 185 13.78 12.58 6.93
C ASP A 185 14.99 11.92 6.26
N TRP A 186 15.55 10.88 6.88
CA TRP A 186 16.58 10.06 6.25
C TRP A 186 16.05 9.40 4.97
N PHE A 187 14.86 8.81 5.02
CA PHE A 187 14.24 8.14 3.87
C PHE A 187 13.99 9.12 2.72
N LEU A 188 13.43 10.28 3.02
CA LEU A 188 13.19 11.34 2.04
C LEU A 188 14.49 11.93 1.49
N THR A 189 15.53 12.04 2.32
CA THR A 189 16.86 12.46 1.85
C THR A 189 17.40 11.49 0.81
N GLN A 190 17.34 10.18 1.09
CA GLN A 190 17.79 9.17 0.15
C GLN A 190 16.92 9.12 -1.12
N ALA A 191 15.61 9.29 -0.98
CA ALA A 191 14.71 9.41 -2.12
C ALA A 191 15.06 10.64 -2.99
N ALA A 192 15.31 11.79 -2.37
CA ALA A 192 15.72 13.02 -3.05
C ALA A 192 17.04 12.88 -3.82
N GLU A 193 18.05 12.26 -3.20
CA GLU A 193 19.36 11.99 -3.82
C GLU A 193 19.25 11.08 -5.05
N ASN A 194 18.24 10.23 -5.09
CA ASN A 194 17.96 9.34 -6.20
C ASN A 194 16.83 9.84 -7.14
N GLU A 195 16.35 11.06 -6.97
CA GLU A 195 15.23 11.64 -7.75
C GLU A 195 13.99 10.72 -7.76
N LEU A 196 13.62 10.21 -6.58
CA LEU A 196 12.43 9.39 -6.34
C LEU A 196 11.41 10.19 -5.55
N TYR A 197 10.18 10.23 -6.03
CA TYR A 197 9.07 10.73 -5.24
C TYR A 197 8.65 9.71 -4.18
N VAL A 198 8.08 10.19 -3.09
CA VAL A 198 7.55 9.34 -2.01
C VAL A 198 6.05 9.60 -1.86
N VAL A 199 5.28 8.54 -1.76
CA VAL A 199 3.90 8.54 -1.27
C VAL A 199 3.98 8.17 0.21
N LEU A 200 3.67 9.11 1.11
CA LEU A 200 3.59 8.81 2.54
C LEU A 200 2.22 8.24 2.85
N ASP A 201 2.17 6.98 3.25
CA ASP A 201 0.95 6.24 3.49
C ASP A 201 0.75 5.94 4.97
N LEU A 202 -0.36 6.38 5.55
CA LEU A 202 -0.77 5.93 6.87
C LEU A 202 -1.43 4.54 6.76
N HIS A 203 -0.61 3.52 6.78
CA HIS A 203 -1.02 2.14 6.56
C HIS A 203 -1.71 1.51 7.78
N GLY A 204 -1.37 1.97 8.97
CA GLY A 204 -1.97 1.50 10.21
C GLY A 204 -2.31 2.62 11.17
N ALA A 205 -3.62 2.75 11.47
CA ALA A 205 -4.17 3.76 12.36
C ALA A 205 -4.44 3.20 13.77
N PRO A 206 -4.54 4.07 14.81
CA PRO A 206 -4.93 3.65 16.15
C PRO A 206 -6.24 2.85 16.15
N GLY A 207 -6.21 1.66 16.72
CA GLY A 207 -7.39 0.79 16.84
C GLY A 207 -7.76 0.04 15.57
N SER A 208 -6.95 0.14 14.49
CA SER A 208 -7.20 -0.44 13.16
C SER A 208 -8.35 0.25 12.39
N GLN A 209 -8.12 0.60 11.15
CA GLN A 209 -9.10 1.21 10.26
C GLN A 209 -9.97 0.19 9.51
N ASN A 210 -9.60 -1.09 9.52
CA ASN A 210 -10.32 -2.13 8.78
C ASN A 210 -10.51 -3.45 9.57
N GLY A 211 -9.89 -3.58 10.76
CA GLY A 211 -9.97 -4.79 11.57
C GLY A 211 -9.16 -5.96 11.01
N ARG A 212 -8.17 -5.71 10.16
CA ARG A 212 -7.30 -6.73 9.57
C ARG A 212 -5.87 -6.58 10.05
N GLU A 213 -5.10 -7.67 10.01
CA GLU A 213 -3.73 -7.72 10.50
C GLU A 213 -2.78 -6.74 9.81
N HIS A 214 -2.98 -6.49 8.53
CA HIS A 214 -2.15 -5.57 7.75
C HIS A 214 -2.32 -4.11 8.17
N SER A 215 -3.32 -3.77 8.98
CA SER A 215 -3.38 -2.46 9.65
C SER A 215 -2.39 -2.33 10.82
N GLY A 216 -1.51 -3.32 11.03
CA GLY A 216 -0.50 -3.32 12.07
C GLY A 216 -1.02 -3.63 13.49
N THR A 217 -2.29 -3.99 13.61
CA THR A 217 -2.94 -4.35 14.88
C THR A 217 -3.65 -5.69 14.71
N PRO A 218 -3.64 -6.60 15.70
CA PRO A 218 -4.32 -7.88 15.60
C PRO A 218 -5.76 -7.73 15.15
N GLY A 219 -6.19 -8.61 14.23
CA GLY A 219 -7.46 -8.49 13.53
C GLY A 219 -8.71 -8.66 14.39
N GLY A 220 -9.84 -8.37 13.77
CA GLY A 220 -11.18 -8.64 14.25
C GLY A 220 -12.07 -7.42 14.51
N VAL A 221 -11.51 -6.24 14.78
CA VAL A 221 -12.28 -5.01 15.05
C VAL A 221 -11.64 -3.80 14.39
N ALA A 222 -12.42 -3.07 13.60
CA ALA A 222 -12.05 -1.75 13.07
C ALA A 222 -12.31 -0.66 14.13
N GLY A 223 -11.51 -0.67 15.20
CA GLY A 223 -11.73 0.15 16.40
C GLY A 223 -11.54 1.65 16.17
N LEU A 224 -10.86 2.05 15.11
CA LEU A 224 -10.73 3.45 14.71
C LEU A 224 -12.12 4.13 14.66
N TRP A 225 -13.09 3.44 14.09
CA TRP A 225 -14.44 3.98 13.90
C TRP A 225 -15.29 3.96 15.16
N GLU A 226 -14.90 3.22 16.19
CA GLU A 226 -15.65 3.12 17.45
C GLU A 226 -15.18 4.14 18.51
N ASN A 227 -14.07 4.86 18.26
CA ASN A 227 -13.44 5.75 19.23
C ASN A 227 -13.03 7.09 18.61
N ASP A 228 -13.75 8.15 18.95
CA ASP A 228 -13.46 9.50 18.47
C ASP A 228 -12.02 9.95 18.80
N GLY A 229 -11.46 9.48 19.94
CA GLY A 229 -10.09 9.78 20.33
C GLY A 229 -9.04 9.17 19.39
N TYR A 230 -9.35 8.06 18.73
CA TYR A 230 -8.50 7.48 17.69
C TYR A 230 -8.55 8.31 16.40
N MET A 231 -9.74 8.71 15.97
CA MET A 231 -9.88 9.60 14.81
C MET A 231 -9.21 10.95 15.05
N ASP A 232 -9.35 11.53 16.26
CA ASP A 232 -8.64 12.76 16.65
C ASP A 232 -7.12 12.57 16.65
N ALA A 233 -6.63 11.39 17.02
CA ALA A 233 -5.20 11.09 16.96
C ALA A 233 -4.67 11.02 15.52
N VAL A 234 -5.44 10.46 14.59
CA VAL A 234 -5.10 10.46 13.15
C VAL A 234 -5.05 11.89 12.60
N VAL A 235 -6.01 12.74 12.94
CA VAL A 235 -5.98 14.16 12.53
C VAL A 235 -4.74 14.86 13.09
N ARG A 236 -4.42 14.68 14.38
CA ARG A 236 -3.19 15.26 14.96
C ARG A 236 -1.90 14.71 14.34
N LEU A 237 -1.89 13.44 13.91
CA LEU A 237 -0.75 12.87 13.21
C LEU A 237 -0.49 13.62 11.90
N TRP A 238 -1.53 13.83 11.09
CA TRP A 238 -1.40 14.54 9.83
C TRP A 238 -1.13 16.04 10.01
N ASP A 239 -1.66 16.66 11.06
CA ASP A 239 -1.29 18.01 11.48
C ASP A 239 0.23 18.13 11.74
N CYS A 240 0.78 17.18 12.49
CA CYS A 240 2.22 17.14 12.79
C CYS A 240 3.07 16.89 11.53
N VAL A 241 2.69 15.92 10.68
CA VAL A 241 3.41 15.59 9.43
C VAL A 241 3.38 16.76 8.46
N SER A 242 2.21 17.34 8.23
CA SER A 242 2.02 18.49 7.36
C SER A 242 2.84 19.70 7.84
N THR A 243 2.77 20.05 9.11
CA THR A 243 3.57 21.14 9.69
C THR A 243 5.07 20.89 9.54
N HIS A 244 5.54 19.67 9.77
CA HIS A 244 6.97 19.34 9.64
C HIS A 244 7.47 19.57 8.21
N TYR A 245 6.77 19.05 7.20
CA TYR A 245 7.23 19.15 5.81
C TYR A 245 6.90 20.47 5.12
N THR A 246 6.11 21.33 5.77
CA THR A 246 5.86 22.70 5.31
C THR A 246 6.82 23.70 5.97
N ASP A 247 7.03 23.59 7.27
CA ASP A 247 7.74 24.61 8.04
C ASP A 247 9.16 24.19 8.43
N THR A 248 9.38 22.93 8.83
CA THR A 248 10.67 22.47 9.37
C THR A 248 11.59 21.90 8.27
N ALA A 249 11.07 21.04 7.42
CA ALA A 249 11.82 20.36 6.37
C ALA A 249 11.21 20.51 4.96
N PRO A 250 10.91 21.76 4.50
CA PRO A 250 10.22 21.97 3.22
C PRO A 250 11.00 21.48 2.00
N GLU A 251 12.33 21.40 2.09
CA GLU A 251 13.15 20.86 1.00
C GLU A 251 12.94 19.33 0.83
N LEU A 252 12.69 18.61 1.92
CA LEU A 252 12.32 17.20 1.87
C LEU A 252 10.86 17.02 1.44
N GLY A 253 9.96 17.90 1.91
CA GLY A 253 8.55 17.94 1.51
C GLY A 253 8.35 17.95 -0.01
N ARG A 254 9.23 18.60 -0.78
CA ARG A 254 9.18 18.63 -2.25
C ARG A 254 9.29 17.25 -2.91
N TRP A 255 9.81 16.27 -2.21
CA TRP A 255 9.92 14.89 -2.69
C TRP A 255 8.75 14.01 -2.27
N ILE A 256 7.85 14.54 -1.43
CA ILE A 256 6.57 13.90 -1.14
C ILE A 256 5.62 14.21 -2.30
N ALA A 257 5.24 13.19 -3.05
CA ALA A 257 4.29 13.36 -4.15
C ALA A 257 2.88 13.58 -3.63
N THR A 258 2.51 12.86 -2.57
CA THR A 258 1.19 12.92 -1.97
C THR A 258 1.21 12.33 -0.56
N TYR A 259 0.29 12.79 0.28
CA TYR A 259 -0.10 12.14 1.52
C TYR A 259 -1.24 11.15 1.22
N ASP A 260 -0.99 9.88 1.35
CA ASP A 260 -2.00 8.82 1.33
C ASP A 260 -2.51 8.67 2.76
N ILE A 261 -3.66 9.29 3.01
CA ILE A 261 -4.04 9.67 4.37
C ILE A 261 -4.58 8.52 5.22
N LEU A 262 -4.99 7.41 4.61
CA LEU A 262 -5.41 6.21 5.33
C LEU A 262 -5.57 5.02 4.39
N ASN A 263 -4.75 4.00 4.56
CA ASN A 263 -4.79 2.74 3.80
C ASN A 263 -6.02 1.91 4.11
N GLU A 264 -6.67 1.41 3.08
CA GLU A 264 -7.81 0.46 3.14
C GLU A 264 -8.83 0.74 4.25
N PRO A 265 -9.45 1.95 4.30
CA PRO A 265 -10.40 2.30 5.34
C PRO A 265 -11.74 1.60 5.13
N GLU A 266 -12.11 0.71 6.05
CA GLU A 266 -13.36 -0.03 6.00
C GLU A 266 -14.17 0.12 7.31
N ASP A 267 -15.24 0.89 7.26
CA ASP A 267 -16.27 0.90 8.30
C ASP A 267 -17.41 -0.06 7.91
N GLY A 268 -17.47 -1.20 8.58
CA GLY A 268 -18.43 -2.27 8.26
C GLY A 268 -18.13 -3.02 6.94
N GLY A 269 -16.84 -3.14 6.57
CA GLY A 269 -16.36 -3.88 5.41
C GLY A 269 -16.36 -3.11 4.10
N ARG A 270 -16.43 -1.80 4.15
CA ARG A 270 -16.35 -0.89 3.00
C ARG A 270 -16.02 0.53 3.42
N THR A 271 -15.52 1.33 2.49
CA THR A 271 -15.39 2.78 2.67
C THR A 271 -16.79 3.43 2.71
N THR A 272 -17.04 4.23 3.74
CA THR A 272 -18.35 4.84 4.02
C THR A 272 -18.22 6.36 4.17
N GLU A 273 -19.38 7.05 4.26
CA GLU A 273 -19.43 8.48 4.57
C GLU A 273 -18.68 8.84 5.88
N ARG A 274 -18.60 7.93 6.83
CA ARG A 274 -17.82 8.14 8.06
C ARG A 274 -16.33 8.22 7.78
N CYS A 275 -15.82 7.42 6.84
CA CYS A 275 -14.45 7.52 6.36
C CYS A 275 -14.23 8.89 5.67
N TRP A 276 -15.20 9.33 4.83
CA TRP A 276 -15.10 10.63 4.15
C TRP A 276 -15.10 11.80 5.13
N GLN A 277 -15.85 11.73 6.22
CA GLN A 277 -15.83 12.75 7.28
C GLN A 277 -14.48 12.84 7.99
N LEU A 278 -13.76 11.71 8.16
CA LEU A 278 -12.38 11.73 8.67
C LEU A 278 -11.44 12.33 7.62
N PHE A 279 -11.59 11.97 6.36
CA PHE A 279 -10.78 12.56 5.26
C PHE A 279 -10.94 14.07 5.18
N ASP A 280 -12.17 14.56 5.30
CA ASP A 280 -12.49 15.98 5.30
C ASP A 280 -11.79 16.73 6.45
N ARG A 281 -11.81 16.16 7.66
CA ARG A 281 -11.10 16.72 8.82
C ARG A 281 -9.59 16.77 8.62
N ILE A 282 -9.01 15.72 8.02
CA ILE A 282 -7.57 15.68 7.72
C ILE A 282 -7.25 16.70 6.63
N TYR A 283 -8.06 16.76 5.57
CA TYR A 283 -7.92 17.71 4.48
C TYR A 283 -7.93 19.14 4.99
N ASP A 284 -8.92 19.53 5.76
CA ASP A 284 -9.04 20.85 6.36
C ASP A 284 -7.80 21.18 7.21
N THR A 285 -7.36 20.25 8.06
CA THR A 285 -6.18 20.43 8.93
C THR A 285 -4.91 20.68 8.11
N VAL A 286 -4.67 19.87 7.08
CA VAL A 286 -3.49 20.03 6.20
C VAL A 286 -3.53 21.39 5.46
N ARG A 287 -4.70 21.78 4.95
CA ARG A 287 -4.87 23.06 4.26
C ARG A 287 -4.78 24.27 5.20
N GLU A 288 -5.26 24.15 6.45
CA GLU A 288 -5.11 25.18 7.49
C GLU A 288 -3.64 25.44 7.85
N ASN A 289 -2.76 24.45 7.73
CA ASN A 289 -1.31 24.59 7.87
C ASN A 289 -0.64 25.29 6.68
N GLY A 290 -1.39 25.65 5.64
CA GLY A 290 -0.86 26.22 4.39
C GLY A 290 -0.12 25.19 3.53
N ASP A 291 -0.37 23.93 3.76
CA ASP A 291 0.24 22.83 3.04
C ASP A 291 -0.56 22.47 1.78
N ASP A 292 0.07 22.61 0.62
CA ASP A 292 -0.51 22.36 -0.70
C ASP A 292 -0.09 21.01 -1.29
N HIS A 293 0.43 20.07 -0.50
CA HIS A 293 0.64 18.71 -1.02
C HIS A 293 -0.64 18.09 -1.55
N VAL A 294 -0.50 17.25 -2.56
CA VAL A 294 -1.62 16.40 -3.00
C VAL A 294 -2.03 15.50 -1.83
N ILE A 295 -3.32 15.38 -1.61
CA ILE A 295 -3.89 14.45 -0.63
C ILE A 295 -4.53 13.29 -1.39
N THR A 296 -4.06 12.08 -1.12
CA THR A 296 -4.63 10.85 -1.66
C THR A 296 -5.65 10.28 -0.67
N MET A 297 -6.83 9.97 -1.20
CA MET A 297 -7.95 9.38 -0.45
C MET A 297 -8.29 8.04 -1.06
N GLU A 298 -8.32 6.99 -0.24
CA GLU A 298 -8.50 5.63 -0.70
C GLU A 298 -9.95 5.16 -0.57
N GLY A 299 -10.47 4.58 -1.65
CA GLY A 299 -11.76 3.89 -1.71
C GLY A 299 -11.66 2.38 -1.54
N CYS A 300 -10.53 1.89 -1.01
CA CYS A 300 -10.24 0.48 -0.80
C CYS A 300 -10.16 -0.30 -2.14
N TRP A 301 -11.21 -0.97 -2.56
CA TRP A 301 -11.23 -1.82 -3.75
C TRP A 301 -11.77 -1.14 -5.01
N ASP A 302 -12.33 0.06 -4.87
CA ASP A 302 -12.96 0.78 -5.97
C ASP A 302 -13.09 2.27 -5.62
N TYR A 303 -12.46 3.15 -6.41
CA TYR A 303 -12.59 4.58 -6.16
C TYR A 303 -14.05 5.09 -6.29
N ALA A 304 -14.93 4.30 -6.87
CA ALA A 304 -16.37 4.57 -6.86
C ALA A 304 -17.00 4.55 -5.44
N ALA A 305 -16.25 4.08 -4.43
CA ALA A 305 -16.64 4.20 -3.03
C ALA A 305 -16.35 5.59 -2.43
N LEU A 306 -15.73 6.49 -3.20
CA LEU A 306 -15.43 7.87 -2.81
C LEU A 306 -16.50 8.85 -3.33
N PRO A 307 -16.70 10.00 -2.67
CA PRO A 307 -17.68 11.01 -3.08
C PRO A 307 -17.15 11.83 -4.26
N ASP A 308 -17.99 12.68 -4.85
CA ASP A 308 -17.52 13.75 -5.74
C ASP A 308 -16.71 14.75 -4.89
N PRO A 309 -15.44 15.05 -5.23
CA PRO A 309 -14.65 16.01 -4.46
C PRO A 309 -15.30 17.38 -4.33
N ALA A 310 -16.08 17.78 -5.33
CA ALA A 310 -16.82 19.05 -5.32
C ALA A 310 -17.89 19.11 -4.21
N GLU A 311 -18.40 17.98 -3.72
CA GLU A 311 -19.36 17.95 -2.62
C GLU A 311 -18.73 18.38 -1.28
N TYR A 312 -17.43 18.16 -1.13
CA TYR A 312 -16.62 18.53 0.04
C TYR A 312 -15.75 19.77 -0.19
N GLY A 313 -15.67 20.25 -1.42
CA GLY A 313 -14.76 21.35 -1.78
C GLY A 313 -13.30 20.95 -1.78
N TRP A 314 -13.00 19.66 -1.94
CA TRP A 314 -11.63 19.17 -2.02
C TRP A 314 -10.97 19.54 -3.35
N GLU A 315 -9.85 20.19 -3.26
CA GLU A 315 -8.99 20.57 -4.37
C GLU A 315 -7.59 19.97 -4.19
N ASN A 316 -6.86 19.77 -5.28
CA ASN A 316 -5.53 19.18 -5.27
C ASN A 316 -5.50 17.81 -4.56
N VAL A 317 -6.43 16.94 -4.93
CA VAL A 317 -6.59 15.58 -4.38
C VAL A 317 -6.38 14.54 -5.45
N GLN A 318 -6.02 13.34 -5.03
CA GLN A 318 -5.92 12.14 -5.83
C GLN A 318 -6.79 11.05 -5.20
N TYR A 319 -7.40 10.19 -6.01
CA TYR A 319 -8.15 9.05 -5.51
C TYR A 319 -7.35 7.76 -5.71
N GLU A 320 -7.46 6.87 -4.74
CA GLU A 320 -6.74 5.62 -4.70
C GLU A 320 -7.66 4.43 -4.52
N TYR A 321 -7.25 3.30 -5.09
CA TYR A 321 -7.80 2.00 -4.77
C TYR A 321 -6.77 0.90 -5.03
N HIS A 322 -6.97 -0.25 -4.40
CA HIS A 322 -6.14 -1.43 -4.56
C HIS A 322 -6.74 -2.38 -5.59
N TRP A 323 -5.87 -3.01 -6.36
CA TRP A 323 -6.30 -3.87 -7.46
C TRP A 323 -5.69 -5.25 -7.35
N TYR A 324 -6.33 -6.14 -6.61
CA TYR A 324 -5.95 -7.53 -6.51
C TYR A 324 -6.90 -8.41 -7.32
N ASN A 325 -6.49 -8.82 -8.52
CA ASN A 325 -7.28 -9.73 -9.33
C ASN A 325 -6.98 -11.19 -8.99
N TRP A 326 -7.58 -11.70 -7.94
CA TRP A 326 -7.47 -13.09 -7.51
C TRP A 326 -7.95 -14.12 -8.55
N TRP A 327 -8.68 -13.67 -9.57
CA TRP A 327 -9.27 -14.48 -10.64
C TRP A 327 -8.53 -14.30 -11.97
N SER A 328 -7.33 -13.78 -11.98
CA SER A 328 -6.56 -13.43 -13.18
C SER A 328 -6.43 -14.56 -14.20
N ASN A 329 -6.33 -15.80 -13.74
CA ASN A 329 -6.26 -16.98 -14.61
C ASN A 329 -7.62 -17.43 -15.19
N VAL A 330 -8.72 -16.82 -14.78
CA VAL A 330 -10.09 -17.24 -15.14
C VAL A 330 -10.76 -16.24 -16.10
N LEU A 331 -10.48 -14.94 -15.92
CA LEU A 331 -11.06 -13.88 -16.75
C LEU A 331 -9.97 -13.22 -17.60
N PRO A 332 -10.22 -13.01 -18.91
CA PRO A 332 -9.32 -12.18 -19.72
C PRO A 332 -9.15 -10.80 -19.07
N TYR A 333 -7.92 -10.31 -18.97
CA TYR A 333 -7.63 -9.01 -18.37
C TYR A 333 -8.40 -7.86 -19.01
N ASP A 334 -8.53 -7.86 -20.33
CA ASP A 334 -9.35 -6.86 -21.04
C ASP A 334 -10.80 -6.81 -20.53
N LEU A 335 -11.38 -7.97 -20.17
CA LEU A 335 -12.74 -8.03 -19.64
C LEU A 335 -12.80 -7.47 -18.22
N TYR A 336 -11.79 -7.75 -17.41
CA TYR A 336 -11.70 -7.22 -16.06
C TYR A 336 -11.54 -5.71 -16.05
N PHE A 337 -10.66 -5.17 -16.88
CA PHE A 337 -10.52 -3.73 -17.09
C PHE A 337 -11.81 -3.10 -17.65
N ALA A 338 -12.46 -3.73 -18.60
CA ALA A 338 -13.74 -3.24 -19.13
C ALA A 338 -14.84 -3.21 -18.07
N TYR A 339 -14.85 -4.17 -17.15
CA TYR A 339 -15.75 -4.16 -16.00
C TYR A 339 -15.45 -2.98 -15.06
N HIS A 340 -14.17 -2.74 -14.74
CA HIS A 340 -13.76 -1.59 -13.95
C HIS A 340 -14.14 -0.27 -14.60
N ASP A 341 -13.86 -0.09 -15.88
CA ASP A 341 -14.25 1.11 -16.62
C ASP A 341 -15.77 1.30 -16.62
N PHE A 342 -16.54 0.22 -16.67
CA PHE A 342 -18.00 0.27 -16.61
C PHE A 342 -18.52 0.67 -15.23
N THR A 343 -17.97 0.12 -14.15
CA THR A 343 -18.38 0.47 -12.79
C THR A 343 -18.06 1.91 -12.45
N ASN A 344 -17.02 2.46 -13.07
CA ASN A 344 -16.59 3.85 -12.90
C ASN A 344 -17.25 4.83 -13.91
N LEU A 345 -17.99 4.31 -14.89
CA LEU A 345 -18.74 5.10 -15.85
C LEU A 345 -19.85 5.90 -15.13
N GLY A 346 -19.73 7.22 -15.04
CA GLY A 346 -20.65 8.09 -14.33
C GLY A 346 -20.18 8.55 -12.95
N ARG A 347 -18.98 8.13 -12.52
CA ARG A 347 -18.27 8.61 -11.34
C ARG A 347 -16.90 9.16 -11.71
N ASP A 348 -16.88 9.81 -12.84
CA ASP A 348 -15.69 10.36 -13.46
C ASP A 348 -15.46 11.77 -12.92
N TYR A 349 -14.92 11.82 -11.70
CA TYR A 349 -14.77 13.02 -10.91
C TYR A 349 -13.64 13.95 -11.36
N ASP A 350 -13.02 13.66 -12.50
CA ASP A 350 -11.91 14.48 -13.03
C ASP A 350 -10.75 14.65 -12.03
N VAL A 351 -10.40 13.57 -11.33
CA VAL A 351 -9.26 13.51 -10.40
C VAL A 351 -8.23 12.49 -10.89
N PRO A 352 -6.92 12.67 -10.56
CA PRO A 352 -5.91 11.65 -10.81
C PRO A 352 -6.21 10.38 -10.01
N VAL A 353 -5.81 9.22 -10.53
CA VAL A 353 -5.98 7.94 -9.87
C VAL A 353 -4.63 7.31 -9.56
N LEU A 354 -4.48 6.76 -8.36
CA LEU A 354 -3.40 5.90 -7.92
C LEU A 354 -3.92 4.47 -7.74
N ILE A 355 -3.26 3.50 -8.32
CA ILE A 355 -3.38 2.10 -7.95
C ILE A 355 -2.29 1.85 -6.92
N GLY A 356 -2.62 2.03 -5.63
CA GLY A 356 -1.62 2.02 -4.55
C GLY A 356 -1.04 0.65 -4.29
N GLU A 357 -1.85 -0.37 -4.48
CA GLU A 357 -1.39 -1.75 -4.39
C GLU A 357 -2.00 -2.63 -5.46
N PHE A 358 -1.18 -3.49 -6.03
CA PHE A 358 -1.63 -4.50 -6.98
C PHE A 358 -0.56 -5.56 -7.22
N THR A 359 -0.99 -6.69 -7.77
CA THR A 359 -0.11 -7.70 -8.37
C THR A 359 -0.83 -8.43 -9.49
N PHE A 360 -0.09 -8.90 -10.46
CA PHE A 360 -0.55 -9.85 -11.47
C PHE A 360 0.12 -11.22 -11.29
N PHE A 361 0.61 -11.48 -10.09
CA PHE A 361 1.28 -12.73 -9.70
C PHE A 361 2.38 -13.12 -10.70
N GLU A 362 2.50 -14.38 -11.09
CA GLU A 362 3.55 -14.87 -11.99
C GLU A 362 3.20 -14.74 -13.49
N ASP A 363 2.04 -14.19 -13.82
CA ASP A 363 1.61 -14.06 -15.22
C ASP A 363 2.27 -12.85 -15.90
N LYS A 364 3.40 -13.11 -16.59
CA LYS A 364 4.15 -12.06 -17.32
C LYS A 364 3.31 -11.36 -18.40
N ALA A 365 2.37 -12.07 -19.04
CA ALA A 365 1.50 -11.47 -20.06
C ALA A 365 0.48 -10.51 -19.40
N ALA A 366 0.00 -10.86 -18.22
CA ALA A 366 -0.85 -10.01 -17.41
C ALA A 366 -0.13 -8.74 -16.96
N TRP A 367 1.10 -8.85 -16.49
CA TRP A 367 1.92 -7.69 -16.14
C TRP A 367 2.07 -6.73 -17.31
N ALA A 368 2.50 -7.24 -18.48
CA ALA A 368 2.67 -6.41 -19.66
C ALA A 368 1.36 -5.69 -20.07
N LYS A 369 0.24 -6.41 -20.03
CA LYS A 369 -1.06 -5.87 -20.42
C LYS A 369 -1.64 -4.92 -19.36
N GLY A 370 -1.50 -5.26 -18.08
CA GLY A 370 -1.99 -4.43 -16.98
C GLY A 370 -1.30 -3.08 -16.94
N LEU A 371 0.03 -3.06 -16.99
CA LEU A 371 0.81 -1.81 -17.02
C LEU A 371 0.51 -0.96 -18.24
N GLU A 372 0.35 -1.57 -19.44
CA GLU A 372 -0.09 -0.86 -20.64
C GLU A 372 -1.47 -0.19 -20.46
N LEU A 373 -2.38 -0.87 -19.79
CA LEU A 373 -3.71 -0.32 -19.51
C LEU A 373 -3.68 0.77 -18.44
N PHE A 374 -2.84 0.68 -17.43
CA PHE A 374 -2.61 1.76 -16.47
C PHE A 374 -2.02 2.99 -17.17
N ASP A 375 -1.02 2.81 -18.04
CA ASP A 375 -0.43 3.90 -18.81
C ASP A 375 -1.46 4.60 -19.72
N SER A 376 -2.30 3.82 -20.41
CA SER A 376 -3.32 4.38 -21.30
C SER A 376 -4.35 5.25 -20.56
N ARG A 377 -4.50 5.05 -19.25
CA ARG A 377 -5.37 5.82 -18.36
C ARG A 377 -4.66 6.88 -17.55
N ASN A 378 -3.34 6.96 -17.70
CA ASN A 378 -2.48 7.80 -16.85
C ASN A 378 -2.67 7.50 -15.35
N TYR A 379 -3.02 6.26 -15.01
CA TYR A 379 -3.07 5.88 -13.61
C TYR A 379 -1.64 5.82 -13.06
N SER A 380 -1.40 6.52 -11.97
CA SER A 380 -0.23 6.27 -11.15
C SER A 380 -0.35 4.89 -10.51
N TRP A 381 0.76 4.23 -10.20
CA TRP A 381 0.73 2.91 -9.62
C TRP A 381 1.96 2.60 -8.76
N THR A 382 1.77 1.83 -7.71
CA THR A 382 2.82 1.27 -6.87
C THR A 382 2.55 -0.21 -6.63
N VAL A 383 3.44 -1.06 -7.12
CA VAL A 383 3.26 -2.50 -6.99
C VAL A 383 3.56 -2.98 -5.58
N TRP A 384 2.79 -3.93 -5.05
CA TRP A 384 3.08 -4.63 -3.82
C TRP A 384 3.89 -5.87 -4.13
N ASN A 385 5.14 -6.01 -3.69
CA ASN A 385 5.94 -5.23 -2.76
C ASN A 385 7.42 -5.24 -3.20
N TYR A 386 8.30 -4.46 -2.53
CA TYR A 386 9.74 -4.45 -2.84
C TYR A 386 10.44 -5.70 -2.31
N LYS A 387 10.30 -6.01 -1.01
CA LYS A 387 10.89 -7.20 -0.38
C LYS A 387 9.82 -8.02 0.33
N THR A 388 9.95 -9.33 0.20
CA THR A 388 9.14 -10.28 0.97
C THR A 388 10.03 -11.37 1.53
N THR A 389 9.70 -11.90 2.69
CA THR A 389 10.26 -13.15 3.18
C THR A 389 9.37 -14.28 2.73
N VAL A 390 9.95 -15.28 2.07
CA VAL A 390 9.14 -16.27 1.41
C VAL A 390 9.38 -17.65 1.90
N THR A 391 8.30 -18.35 1.94
CA THR A 391 8.22 -19.72 2.37
C THR A 391 7.27 -20.56 1.56
N GLY A 392 6.87 -20.15 0.41
CA GLY A 392 5.95 -20.91 -0.41
C GLY A 392 5.90 -20.44 -1.84
N TRP A 393 5.33 -21.30 -2.68
CA TRP A 393 5.21 -21.04 -4.11
C TRP A 393 4.39 -19.78 -4.47
N TRP A 394 3.43 -19.41 -3.63
CA TRP A 394 2.52 -18.30 -3.92
C TRP A 394 3.11 -16.93 -3.53
N THR A 395 4.10 -16.92 -2.62
CA THR A 395 4.71 -15.69 -2.12
C THR A 395 5.88 -15.21 -2.98
N SER A 396 6.44 -16.07 -3.85
CA SER A 396 7.58 -15.73 -4.71
C SER A 396 7.32 -14.63 -5.72
N SER A 397 6.06 -14.33 -6.02
CA SER A 397 5.66 -13.30 -6.98
C SER A 397 5.26 -11.97 -6.35
N TRP A 398 5.28 -11.87 -5.01
CA TRP A 398 4.85 -10.67 -4.32
C TRP A 398 5.95 -9.63 -4.14
N GLY A 399 7.20 -10.03 -4.06
CA GLY A 399 8.35 -9.13 -3.90
C GLY A 399 9.23 -9.05 -5.13
N VAL A 400 9.84 -7.90 -5.38
CA VAL A 400 10.96 -7.80 -6.34
C VAL A 400 12.12 -8.64 -5.85
N TYR A 401 12.40 -8.57 -4.56
CA TYR A 401 13.37 -9.38 -3.85
C TYR A 401 12.68 -10.32 -2.86
N THR A 402 13.18 -11.52 -2.80
CA THR A 402 12.67 -12.57 -1.93
C THR A 402 13.78 -13.06 -1.02
N CYS A 403 13.65 -12.84 0.28
CA CYS A 403 14.54 -13.36 1.29
C CYS A 403 14.13 -14.79 1.62
N GLN A 404 14.89 -15.76 1.15
CA GLN A 404 14.51 -17.18 1.20
C GLN A 404 14.72 -17.79 2.58
N MET A 405 13.71 -18.54 3.02
CA MET A 405 13.78 -19.47 4.14
C MET A 405 13.87 -20.91 3.64
N ASN A 406 14.31 -21.83 4.50
CA ASN A 406 14.39 -23.24 4.14
C ASN A 406 12.99 -23.83 3.94
N LEU A 407 12.67 -24.30 2.75
CA LEU A 407 11.35 -24.81 2.38
C LEU A 407 11.02 -26.19 3.01
N ASP A 408 12.01 -26.90 3.55
CA ASP A 408 11.82 -28.23 4.14
C ASP A 408 11.36 -28.19 5.60
N THR A 409 11.36 -27.00 6.22
CA THR A 409 10.92 -26.79 7.60
C THR A 409 9.65 -25.95 7.60
N ALA A 410 8.77 -26.18 8.58
CA ALA A 410 7.57 -25.35 8.73
C ALA A 410 7.95 -23.86 8.84
N MET A 411 7.22 -23.04 8.14
CA MET A 411 7.51 -21.62 7.98
C MET A 411 7.76 -20.91 9.30
N GLU A 412 6.84 -21.06 10.24
CA GLU A 412 6.87 -20.37 11.51
C GLU A 412 8.03 -20.82 12.42
N GLU A 413 8.48 -22.08 12.27
CA GLU A 413 9.63 -22.62 13.02
C GLU A 413 10.97 -22.04 12.58
N GLN A 414 11.04 -21.41 11.38
CA GLN A 414 12.26 -20.79 10.85
C GLN A 414 12.34 -19.32 11.17
N LYS A 415 11.20 -18.70 11.48
CA LYS A 415 11.14 -17.28 11.80
C LYS A 415 11.83 -17.01 13.13
N CYS A 416 12.44 -15.83 13.23
CA CYS A 416 13.00 -15.36 14.49
C CYS A 416 11.88 -15.00 15.46
N ASN A 417 11.80 -15.71 16.57
CA ASN A 417 10.80 -15.42 17.60
C ASN A 417 11.21 -14.18 18.41
N VAL A 418 10.54 -13.05 18.16
CA VAL A 418 10.90 -11.77 18.80
C VAL A 418 10.62 -11.73 20.29
N ALA A 419 9.82 -12.65 20.84
CA ALA A 419 9.55 -12.71 22.29
C ALA A 419 10.65 -13.43 23.08
N THR A 420 11.49 -14.25 22.42
CA THR A 420 12.47 -15.12 23.11
C THR A 420 13.85 -15.12 22.48
N CYS A 421 14.04 -14.59 21.28
CA CYS A 421 15.33 -14.57 20.60
C CYS A 421 16.41 -13.81 21.39
N THR A 422 17.65 -14.20 21.20
CA THR A 422 18.82 -13.43 21.64
C THR A 422 19.07 -12.26 20.68
N TYR A 423 19.88 -11.29 21.07
CA TYR A 423 20.27 -10.19 20.19
C TYR A 423 20.98 -10.68 18.92
N GLU A 424 21.84 -11.70 19.02
CA GLU A 424 22.54 -12.25 17.86
C GLU A 424 21.60 -12.95 16.87
N GLU A 425 20.56 -13.64 17.37
CA GLU A 425 19.52 -14.24 16.51
C GLU A 425 18.67 -13.17 15.84
N PHE A 426 18.24 -12.13 16.57
CA PHE A 426 17.53 -10.99 16.01
C PHE A 426 18.36 -10.29 14.94
N LYS A 427 19.62 -9.98 15.25
CA LYS A 427 20.56 -9.35 14.31
C LYS A 427 20.76 -10.20 13.05
N ALA A 428 20.95 -11.50 13.20
CA ALA A 428 21.10 -12.40 12.05
C ALA A 428 19.86 -12.45 11.17
N ALA A 429 18.67 -12.43 11.77
CA ALA A 429 17.40 -12.34 11.04
C ALA A 429 17.30 -11.01 10.27
N CYS A 430 17.66 -9.89 10.88
CA CYS A 430 17.71 -8.59 10.22
C CYS A 430 18.72 -8.58 9.05
N GLU A 431 19.95 -9.06 9.26
CA GLU A 431 21.00 -9.12 8.23
C GLU A 431 20.60 -10.00 7.04
N GLY A 432 19.78 -11.03 7.29
CA GLY A 432 19.21 -11.87 6.24
C GLY A 432 18.28 -11.11 5.27
N LEU A 433 17.78 -9.94 5.65
CA LEU A 433 16.89 -9.11 4.83
C LEU A 433 17.65 -8.14 3.90
N ARG A 434 18.97 -8.05 4.01
CA ARG A 434 19.76 -7.22 3.09
C ARG A 434 19.62 -7.74 1.66
N THR A 435 19.53 -6.83 0.71
CA THR A 435 19.28 -7.15 -0.72
C THR A 435 20.28 -8.14 -1.29
N GLU A 436 21.55 -8.05 -0.88
CA GLU A 436 22.59 -9.02 -1.29
C GLU A 436 22.36 -10.46 -0.82
N ASN A 437 21.49 -10.65 0.19
CA ASN A 437 21.11 -11.97 0.74
C ASN A 437 19.78 -12.48 0.16
N CYS A 438 19.11 -11.68 -0.66
CA CYS A 438 17.83 -12.03 -1.25
C CYS A 438 17.98 -12.44 -2.72
N VAL A 439 17.01 -13.16 -3.24
CA VAL A 439 16.94 -13.52 -4.66
C VAL A 439 15.91 -12.66 -5.39
N THR A 440 16.16 -12.37 -6.66
CA THR A 440 15.23 -11.64 -7.50
C THR A 440 14.07 -12.53 -7.96
N SER A 441 12.89 -11.98 -8.03
CA SER A 441 11.68 -12.66 -8.49
C SER A 441 11.38 -12.39 -9.97
N THR A 442 10.32 -13.02 -10.49
CA THR A 442 9.72 -12.71 -11.81
C THR A 442 9.33 -11.23 -11.92
N LEU A 443 8.89 -10.61 -10.84
CA LEU A 443 8.51 -9.20 -10.81
C LEU A 443 9.68 -8.28 -11.15
N SER A 444 10.89 -8.58 -10.68
CA SER A 444 12.11 -7.85 -11.07
C SER A 444 12.34 -7.84 -12.58
N GLU A 445 12.21 -9.00 -13.23
CA GLU A 445 12.36 -9.09 -14.69
C GLU A 445 11.31 -8.30 -15.44
N VAL A 446 10.08 -8.35 -14.96
CA VAL A 446 8.95 -7.64 -15.57
C VAL A 446 9.15 -6.13 -15.51
N LEU A 447 9.49 -5.59 -14.35
CA LEU A 447 9.71 -4.16 -14.17
C LEU A 447 10.90 -3.65 -15.01
N LYS A 448 12.02 -4.37 -14.99
CA LYS A 448 13.18 -4.04 -15.84
C LYS A 448 12.82 -4.06 -17.33
N THR A 449 12.06 -5.04 -17.79
CA THR A 449 11.64 -5.15 -19.19
C THR A 449 10.66 -4.05 -19.59
N TYR A 450 9.74 -3.69 -18.70
CA TYR A 450 8.74 -2.66 -18.95
C TYR A 450 9.39 -1.27 -19.07
N ASN A 451 10.27 -0.91 -18.16
CA ASN A 451 10.90 0.40 -18.12
C ASN A 451 12.10 0.56 -19.11
N SER A 452 12.54 -0.52 -19.77
CA SER A 452 13.54 -0.45 -20.82
C SER A 452 13.00 -0.09 -22.22
N LYS A 453 11.66 0.03 -22.34
CA LYS A 453 10.97 0.42 -23.58
C LYS A 453 10.82 1.92 -23.70
#